data_9c16e6a65a38663a13e9585f954fe391
#
_entry.id   9c16e6a65a38663a13e9585f954fe391
#
_cell.length_a   1.000
_cell.length_b   1.000
_cell.length_c   1.000
_cell.angle_alpha   90.00
_cell.angle_beta   90.00
_cell.angle_gamma   90.00
#
_symmetry.space_group_name_H-M   'P 1'
#
loop_
_entity.id
_entity.type
_entity.pdbx_description
1 polymer ?
#
loop_
_entity_poly.entity_id
_entity_poly.type
_entity_poly.pdbx_seq_one_letter_code
_entity_poly.pdbx_strand_id
1 'polypeptide(L)'
;MAENTGNNASNTSNKSSLFREKNLERLESPEKLNDYLRVTSPGVWMVLGAVIVLLIGVCIWGFFGRIQATTQAVVITESGESSCLVPQSALEGVLQYRTIEIDEEKRELVPDVLEPQVITESTNVYIMLAGGLRVGDIVYPIALAEPLGTDGFVTGNIVTEILSPLSLLFK
;
A
#
# COMPACT_ATOMS: atom_id res chain seq x y z
N MET A 1 43.67 48.97 -75.92
CA MET A 1 44.44 48.35 -74.84
C MET A 1 44.07 49.10 -73.61
N ALA A 2 43.16 48.68 -72.86
CA ALA A 2 42.82 49.19 -71.51
C ALA A 2 41.89 48.20 -70.89
N GLU A 3 42.26 47.70 -70.08
CA GLU A 3 42.12 47.22 -68.72
C GLU A 3 40.76 47.44 -68.16
N ASN A 4 40.08 46.37 -67.78
CA ASN A 4 38.87 46.39 -66.99
C ASN A 4 39.09 45.51 -65.75
N THR A 5 39.54 46.15 -64.68
CA THR A 5 39.70 45.58 -63.41
C THR A 5 38.91 46.43 -62.39
N GLY A 6 37.81 45.95 -61.87
CA GLY A 6 37.17 46.66 -60.80
C GLY A 6 35.68 46.51 -60.67
N ASN A 7 35.19 45.35 -60.28
CA ASN A 7 33.81 45.28 -59.72
C ASN A 7 33.53 43.98 -58.97
N ASN A 8 34.41 43.61 -58.04
CA ASN A 8 34.11 42.43 -57.24
C ASN A 8 34.21 42.62 -55.70
N ALA A 9 34.44 43.89 -55.26
CA ALA A 9 34.59 44.16 -53.81
C ALA A 9 33.32 44.65 -53.10
N SER A 10 32.30 45.07 -53.84
CA SER A 10 31.08 45.65 -53.22
C SER A 10 29.97 44.66 -52.94
N ASN A 11 30.02 43.40 -53.43
CA ASN A 11 28.97 42.43 -53.26
C ASN A 11 29.15 41.54 -52.06
N THR A 12 30.33 41.51 -51.44
CA THR A 12 30.61 40.68 -50.25
C THR A 12 30.26 41.40 -48.95
N SER A 13 30.33 42.74 -48.95
CA SER A 13 29.99 43.56 -47.74
C SER A 13 28.49 43.61 -47.44
N ASN A 14 27.66 43.62 -48.53
CA ASN A 14 26.21 43.69 -48.36
C ASN A 14 25.56 42.36 -47.89
N LYS A 15 26.18 41.21 -48.16
CA LYS A 15 25.65 39.91 -47.63
C LYS A 15 25.92 39.68 -46.17
N SER A 16 27.04 40.18 -45.65
CA SER A 16 27.38 40.03 -44.22
C SER A 16 26.56 40.96 -43.33
N SER A 17 26.15 42.14 -43.79
CA SER A 17 25.28 43.05 -43.06
C SER A 17 23.84 42.51 -42.94
N LEU A 18 23.31 41.97 -44.05
CA LEU A 18 21.97 41.38 -44.08
C LEU A 18 21.80 40.16 -43.17
N PHE A 19 22.85 39.36 -43.01
CA PHE A 19 22.82 38.23 -42.09
C PHE A 19 22.96 38.66 -40.59
N ARG A 20 23.59 39.78 -40.36
CA ARG A 20 23.79 40.31 -39.02
C ARG A 20 22.54 41.03 -38.48
N GLU A 21 21.85 41.81 -39.32
CA GLU A 21 20.58 42.45 -39.01
C GLU A 21 19.47 41.41 -38.71
N LYS A 22 19.38 40.40 -39.56
CA LYS A 22 18.34 39.37 -39.42
C LYS A 22 18.52 38.49 -38.16
N ASN A 23 19.74 38.38 -37.64
CA ASN A 23 20.03 37.68 -36.38
C ASN A 23 19.86 38.60 -35.16
N LEU A 24 20.06 39.90 -35.28
CA LEU A 24 19.79 40.87 -34.23
C LEU A 24 18.29 41.11 -34.03
N GLU A 25 17.51 41.16 -35.09
CA GLU A 25 16.04 41.29 -35.03
C GLU A 25 15.36 40.06 -34.37
N ARG A 26 16.02 38.91 -34.43
CA ARG A 26 15.57 37.72 -33.68
C ARG A 26 15.86 37.77 -32.19
N LEU A 27 16.80 38.60 -31.74
CA LEU A 27 17.22 38.72 -30.35
C LEU A 27 16.56 39.92 -29.64
N GLU A 28 16.06 40.90 -30.39
CA GLU A 28 15.49 42.15 -29.85
C GLU A 28 13.96 42.14 -29.69
N SER A 29 13.28 41.05 -30.00
CA SER A 29 11.84 41.01 -29.77
C SER A 29 11.57 40.49 -28.34
N PRO A 30 11.34 41.37 -27.35
CA PRO A 30 11.00 40.97 -26.01
C PRO A 30 9.66 40.21 -25.93
N GLU A 31 8.86 40.28 -26.99
CA GLU A 31 7.61 39.54 -27.13
C GLU A 31 7.83 38.02 -27.26
N LYS A 32 8.97 37.58 -27.86
CA LYS A 32 9.25 36.14 -27.94
C LYS A 32 9.76 35.53 -26.64
N LEU A 33 10.38 36.33 -25.77
CA LEU A 33 10.73 35.93 -24.43
C LEU A 33 9.50 35.73 -23.53
N ASN A 34 8.45 36.52 -23.75
CA ASN A 34 7.18 36.40 -23.04
C ASN A 34 6.37 35.18 -23.49
N ASP A 35 6.55 34.69 -24.69
CA ASP A 35 5.89 33.47 -25.19
C ASP A 35 6.55 32.20 -24.63
N TYR A 36 7.87 32.24 -24.34
CA TYR A 36 8.57 31.17 -23.62
C TYR A 36 8.20 31.11 -22.12
N LEU A 37 7.79 32.23 -21.55
CA LEU A 37 7.33 32.27 -20.13
C LEU A 37 5.86 31.88 -19.96
N ARG A 38 5.12 31.70 -21.04
CA ARG A 38 3.75 31.18 -21.01
C ARG A 38 3.71 29.66 -20.99
N VAL A 39 4.56 29.06 -20.14
CA VAL A 39 4.69 27.60 -19.98
C VAL A 39 3.50 26.97 -19.23
N THR A 40 2.56 27.77 -18.78
CA THR A 40 1.38 27.26 -18.08
C THR A 40 0.15 27.25 -18.98
N SER A 41 0.07 26.26 -19.86
CA SER A 41 -1.20 25.97 -20.53
C SER A 41 -2.25 25.57 -19.47
N PRO A 42 -3.53 25.93 -19.64
CA PRO A 42 -4.60 25.52 -18.72
C PRO A 42 -4.62 24.02 -18.44
N GLY A 43 -4.17 23.19 -19.40
CA GLY A 43 -4.04 21.76 -19.26
C GLY A 43 -3.01 21.33 -18.21
N VAL A 44 -1.89 22.05 -18.08
CA VAL A 44 -0.87 21.73 -17.05
C VAL A 44 -1.43 21.97 -15.65
N TRP A 45 -2.19 23.03 -15.46
CA TRP A 45 -2.85 23.31 -14.18
C TRP A 45 -3.90 22.26 -13.82
N MET A 46 -4.65 21.76 -14.81
CA MET A 46 -5.59 20.65 -14.58
C MET A 46 -4.88 19.36 -14.16
N VAL A 47 -3.78 19.02 -14.85
CA VAL A 47 -2.99 17.83 -14.50
C VAL A 47 -2.37 17.99 -13.10
N LEU A 48 -1.78 19.15 -12.81
CA LEU A 48 -1.21 19.43 -11.49
C LEU A 48 -2.27 19.33 -10.39
N GLY A 49 -3.44 19.91 -10.62
CA GLY A 49 -4.58 19.83 -9.71
C GLY A 49 -5.03 18.38 -9.48
N ALA A 50 -5.13 17.58 -10.54
CA ALA A 50 -5.48 16.16 -10.43
C ALA A 50 -4.45 15.37 -9.62
N VAL A 51 -3.14 15.64 -9.82
CA VAL A 51 -2.07 15.01 -9.03
C VAL A 51 -2.17 15.39 -7.55
N ILE A 52 -2.43 16.66 -7.24
CA ILE A 52 -2.59 17.11 -5.85
C ILE A 52 -3.78 16.41 -5.19
N VAL A 53 -4.93 16.34 -5.86
CA VAL A 53 -6.12 15.64 -5.33
C VAL A 53 -5.83 14.16 -5.11
N LEU A 54 -5.13 13.51 -6.03
CA LEU A 54 -4.73 12.11 -5.88
C LEU A 54 -3.80 11.92 -4.67
N LEU A 55 -2.79 12.78 -4.51
CA LEU A 55 -1.88 12.72 -3.36
C LEU A 55 -2.61 12.93 -2.03
N ILE A 56 -3.55 13.89 -1.97
CA ILE A 56 -4.38 14.10 -0.78
C ILE A 56 -5.22 12.85 -0.50
N GLY A 57 -5.82 12.24 -1.52
CA GLY A 57 -6.60 11.01 -1.38
C GLY A 57 -5.75 9.85 -0.83
N VAL A 58 -4.53 9.68 -1.35
CA VAL A 58 -3.59 8.66 -0.85
C VAL A 58 -3.17 8.94 0.60
N CYS A 59 -2.92 10.20 0.96
CA CYS A 59 -2.62 10.57 2.33
C CYS A 59 -3.78 10.26 3.28
N ILE A 60 -5.01 10.65 2.91
CA ILE A 60 -6.20 10.35 3.70
C ILE A 60 -6.36 8.84 3.87
N TRP A 61 -6.26 8.08 2.78
CA TRP A 61 -6.32 6.63 2.86
C TRP A 61 -5.21 6.02 3.72
N GLY A 62 -3.99 6.56 3.65
CA GLY A 62 -2.86 6.11 4.46
C GLY A 62 -3.05 6.34 5.95
N PHE A 63 -3.73 7.43 6.35
CA PHE A 63 -4.02 7.72 7.75
C PHE A 63 -5.23 6.94 8.29
N PHE A 64 -6.31 6.85 7.51
CA PHE A 64 -7.56 6.23 7.94
C PHE A 64 -7.68 4.77 7.55
N GLY A 65 -6.87 4.30 6.61
CA GLY A 65 -6.80 2.89 6.22
C GLY A 65 -6.38 2.03 7.41
N ARG A 66 -6.99 0.84 7.52
CA ARG A 66 -6.65 -0.16 8.54
C ARG A 66 -6.33 -1.46 7.84
N ILE A 67 -5.13 -1.96 8.05
CA ILE A 67 -4.69 -3.28 7.58
C ILE A 67 -4.67 -4.18 8.80
N GLN A 68 -5.40 -5.30 8.73
CA GLN A 68 -5.43 -6.30 9.78
C GLN A 68 -4.41 -7.39 9.44
N ALA A 69 -3.47 -7.62 10.34
CA ALA A 69 -2.66 -8.82 10.30
C ALA A 69 -3.44 -9.94 10.98
N THR A 70 -3.54 -11.08 10.32
CA THR A 70 -4.29 -12.23 10.81
C THR A 70 -3.38 -13.45 10.89
N THR A 71 -3.63 -14.29 11.86
CA THR A 71 -3.00 -15.60 12.02
C THR A 71 -4.06 -16.69 11.95
N GLN A 72 -3.79 -17.73 11.20
CA GLN A 72 -4.69 -18.86 11.06
C GLN A 72 -4.79 -19.62 12.39
N ALA A 73 -6.00 -19.99 12.76
CA ALA A 73 -6.30 -20.79 13.94
C ALA A 73 -7.41 -21.81 13.64
N VAL A 74 -7.53 -22.79 14.51
CA VAL A 74 -8.58 -23.81 14.41
C VAL A 74 -9.54 -23.65 15.57
N VAL A 75 -10.81 -23.68 15.26
CA VAL A 75 -11.89 -23.77 16.23
C VAL A 75 -12.39 -25.21 16.25
N ILE A 76 -12.46 -25.77 17.46
CA ILE A 76 -12.97 -27.10 17.70
C ILE A 76 -14.29 -26.95 18.46
N THR A 77 -15.32 -27.62 17.98
CA THR A 77 -16.62 -27.69 18.64
C THR A 77 -16.88 -29.12 19.10
N GLU A 78 -17.02 -29.30 20.40
CA GLU A 78 -17.35 -30.58 21.04
C GLU A 78 -18.47 -30.37 22.01
N SER A 79 -19.51 -31.20 21.89
CA SER A 79 -20.68 -31.17 22.81
C SER A 79 -21.38 -29.82 22.91
N GLY A 80 -21.32 -29.01 21.84
CA GLY A 80 -21.95 -27.69 21.80
C GLY A 80 -21.09 -26.55 22.37
N GLU A 81 -19.88 -26.83 22.84
CA GLU A 81 -18.92 -25.81 23.24
C GLU A 81 -17.87 -25.63 22.13
N SER A 82 -17.57 -24.40 21.79
CA SER A 82 -16.58 -24.07 20.74
C SER A 82 -15.37 -23.40 21.37
N SER A 83 -14.20 -23.97 21.13
CA SER A 83 -12.91 -23.41 21.58
C SER A 83 -11.97 -23.20 20.41
N CYS A 84 -11.30 -22.05 20.39
CA CYS A 84 -10.28 -21.71 19.43
C CYS A 84 -8.90 -22.05 19.96
N LEU A 85 -8.12 -22.84 19.23
CA LEU A 85 -6.72 -23.12 19.54
C LEU A 85 -5.84 -21.96 19.09
N VAL A 86 -5.48 -21.09 20.01
CA VAL A 86 -4.67 -19.91 19.76
C VAL A 86 -3.20 -20.23 19.97
N PRO A 87 -2.34 -20.12 18.95
CA PRO A 87 -0.92 -20.30 19.16
C PRO A 87 -0.33 -19.18 20.04
N GLN A 88 0.73 -19.48 20.77
CA GLN A 88 1.36 -18.53 21.69
C GLN A 88 1.75 -17.22 20.98
N SER A 89 2.14 -17.26 19.72
CA SER A 89 2.49 -16.08 18.93
C SER A 89 1.32 -15.13 18.67
N ALA A 90 0.08 -15.62 18.70
CA ALA A 90 -1.13 -14.83 18.45
C ALA A 90 -1.87 -14.41 19.73
N LEU A 91 -1.41 -14.91 20.89
CA LEU A 91 -2.10 -14.71 22.18
C LEU A 91 -2.27 -13.22 22.53
N GLU A 92 -1.23 -12.42 22.36
CA GLU A 92 -1.27 -10.98 22.66
C GLU A 92 -2.33 -10.26 21.81
N GLY A 93 -2.41 -10.58 20.52
CA GLY A 93 -3.43 -10.04 19.62
C GLY A 93 -4.85 -10.45 20.06
N VAL A 94 -5.04 -11.71 20.46
CA VAL A 94 -6.35 -12.19 20.95
C VAL A 94 -6.77 -11.48 22.24
N LEU A 95 -5.86 -11.26 23.16
CA LEU A 95 -6.15 -10.52 24.40
C LEU A 95 -6.55 -9.07 24.13
N GLN A 96 -6.00 -8.48 23.07
CA GLN A 96 -6.27 -7.09 22.68
C GLN A 96 -7.54 -6.93 21.85
N TYR A 97 -7.70 -7.76 20.81
CA TYR A 97 -8.77 -7.58 19.82
C TYR A 97 -9.97 -8.50 20.00
N ARG A 98 -9.80 -9.65 20.65
CA ARG A 98 -10.83 -10.64 20.97
C ARG A 98 -11.70 -11.04 19.79
N THR A 99 -11.15 -11.02 18.58
CA THR A 99 -11.91 -11.24 17.35
C THR A 99 -11.28 -12.34 16.51
N ILE A 100 -12.10 -13.28 16.11
CA ILE A 100 -11.80 -14.30 15.10
C ILE A 100 -12.79 -14.16 13.94
N GLU A 101 -12.33 -14.35 12.73
CA GLU A 101 -13.13 -14.39 11.52
C GLU A 101 -13.22 -15.83 11.02
N ILE A 102 -14.46 -16.35 10.95
CA ILE A 102 -14.78 -17.70 10.49
C ILE A 102 -15.82 -17.55 9.38
N ASP A 103 -15.55 -18.08 8.19
CA ASP A 103 -16.46 -18.00 7.04
C ASP A 103 -16.97 -16.56 6.74
N GLU A 104 -16.05 -15.56 6.82
CA GLU A 104 -16.34 -14.13 6.66
C GLU A 104 -17.17 -13.49 7.78
N GLU A 105 -17.58 -14.26 8.80
CA GLU A 105 -18.25 -13.77 9.99
C GLU A 105 -17.27 -13.50 11.14
N LYS A 106 -17.39 -12.33 11.74
CA LYS A 106 -16.61 -11.98 12.92
C LYS A 106 -17.30 -12.47 14.19
N ARG A 107 -16.56 -13.23 14.98
CA ARG A 107 -17.01 -13.75 16.26
C ARG A 107 -16.08 -13.29 17.38
N GLU A 108 -16.64 -13.19 18.59
CA GLU A 108 -15.88 -12.77 19.76
C GLU A 108 -15.28 -13.96 20.48
N LEU A 109 -14.02 -13.82 20.92
CA LEU A 109 -13.30 -14.76 21.76
C LEU A 109 -13.37 -14.29 23.23
N VAL A 110 -13.62 -15.23 24.14
CA VAL A 110 -13.70 -14.97 25.57
C VAL A 110 -12.50 -15.60 26.28
N PRO A 111 -11.40 -14.85 26.52
CA PRO A 111 -10.19 -15.38 27.13
C PRO A 111 -10.30 -15.40 28.65
N ASP A 112 -11.26 -16.14 29.20
CA ASP A 112 -11.49 -16.24 30.66
C ASP A 112 -10.43 -17.09 31.36
N VAL A 113 -10.02 -18.19 30.72
CA VAL A 113 -9.05 -19.14 31.28
C VAL A 113 -7.94 -19.34 30.23
N LEU A 114 -6.71 -19.04 30.66
CA LEU A 114 -5.52 -19.19 29.81
C LEU A 114 -4.69 -20.38 30.28
N GLU A 115 -5.16 -21.59 30.05
CA GLU A 115 -4.41 -22.80 30.31
C GLU A 115 -3.63 -23.24 29.09
N PRO A 116 -2.28 -23.22 29.13
CA PRO A 116 -1.48 -23.65 28.00
C PRO A 116 -1.61 -25.17 27.79
N GLN A 117 -1.83 -25.55 26.56
CA GLN A 117 -1.82 -26.94 26.13
C GLN A 117 -0.68 -27.15 25.15
N VAL A 118 0.00 -28.30 25.25
CA VAL A 118 1.05 -28.67 24.32
C VAL A 118 0.49 -29.61 23.25
N ILE A 119 0.71 -29.31 22.00
CA ILE A 119 0.34 -30.19 20.90
C ILE A 119 1.20 -31.43 20.95
N THR A 120 0.56 -32.59 21.03
CA THR A 120 1.22 -33.89 21.10
C THR A 120 1.01 -34.71 19.83
N GLU A 121 1.74 -35.79 19.67
CA GLU A 121 1.56 -36.72 18.54
C GLU A 121 0.16 -37.38 18.52
N SER A 122 -0.55 -37.39 19.64
CA SER A 122 -1.92 -37.87 19.73
C SER A 122 -2.97 -36.89 19.24
N THR A 123 -2.58 -35.62 18.97
CA THR A 123 -3.46 -34.62 18.43
C THR A 123 -3.81 -34.95 16.98
N ASN A 124 -5.08 -34.75 16.61
CA ASN A 124 -5.55 -35.06 15.28
C ASN A 124 -4.74 -34.30 14.21
N VAL A 125 -4.16 -35.04 13.27
CA VAL A 125 -3.31 -34.52 12.20
C VAL A 125 -4.03 -33.44 11.35
N TYR A 126 -5.34 -33.59 11.14
CA TYR A 126 -6.13 -32.61 10.38
C TYR A 126 -6.22 -31.27 11.13
N ILE A 127 -6.36 -31.29 12.45
CA ILE A 127 -6.36 -30.08 13.30
C ILE A 127 -5.01 -29.40 13.27
N MET A 128 -3.92 -30.17 13.37
CA MET A 128 -2.56 -29.63 13.27
C MET A 128 -2.32 -28.97 11.89
N LEU A 129 -2.71 -29.66 10.82
CA LEU A 129 -2.52 -29.14 9.47
C LEU A 129 -3.37 -27.88 9.23
N ALA A 130 -4.62 -27.90 9.65
CA ALA A 130 -5.57 -26.80 9.49
C ALA A 130 -5.15 -25.56 10.31
N GLY A 131 -4.54 -25.73 11.47
CA GLY A 131 -4.05 -24.63 12.33
C GLY A 131 -2.60 -24.24 12.08
N GLY A 132 -1.89 -24.92 11.16
CA GLY A 132 -0.45 -24.72 10.97
C GLY A 132 0.37 -25.10 12.21
N LEU A 133 -0.16 -25.97 13.08
CA LEU A 133 0.43 -26.36 14.35
C LEU A 133 1.40 -27.51 14.20
N ARG A 134 2.38 -27.58 15.08
CA ARG A 134 3.39 -28.65 15.13
C ARG A 134 3.39 -29.32 16.50
N VAL A 135 3.86 -30.54 16.53
CA VAL A 135 4.10 -31.23 17.80
C VAL A 135 5.11 -30.44 18.64
N GLY A 136 4.76 -30.16 19.87
CA GLY A 136 5.53 -29.31 20.78
C GLY A 136 5.10 -27.84 20.83
N ASP A 137 4.23 -27.40 19.94
CA ASP A 137 3.70 -26.04 19.99
C ASP A 137 2.79 -25.85 21.22
N ILE A 138 2.86 -24.67 21.82
CA ILE A 138 2.01 -24.28 22.92
C ILE A 138 0.82 -23.50 22.34
N VAL A 139 -0.38 -23.99 22.67
CA VAL A 139 -1.64 -23.38 22.27
C VAL A 139 -2.51 -23.09 23.49
N TYR A 140 -3.38 -22.11 23.35
CA TYR A 140 -4.34 -21.72 24.37
C TYR A 140 -5.74 -21.95 23.82
N PRO A 141 -6.51 -22.91 24.41
CA PRO A 141 -7.92 -23.07 24.06
C PRO A 141 -8.72 -21.90 24.65
N ILE A 142 -9.26 -21.07 23.77
CA ILE A 142 -10.06 -19.89 24.16
C ILE A 142 -11.49 -20.11 23.67
N ALA A 143 -12.45 -19.98 24.59
CA ALA A 143 -13.86 -20.17 24.26
C ALA A 143 -14.39 -19.09 23.29
N LEU A 144 -15.32 -19.47 22.42
CA LEU A 144 -16.10 -18.53 21.64
C LEU A 144 -17.30 -18.04 22.48
N ALA A 145 -17.64 -16.76 22.35
CA ALA A 145 -18.84 -16.19 22.97
C ALA A 145 -20.13 -16.87 22.46
N GLU A 146 -20.12 -17.21 21.18
CA GLU A 146 -21.23 -17.93 20.52
C GLU A 146 -20.70 -19.21 19.90
N PRO A 147 -21.16 -20.39 20.34
CA PRO A 147 -20.70 -21.67 19.80
C PRO A 147 -21.14 -21.87 18.35
N LEU A 148 -20.34 -22.61 17.61
CA LEU A 148 -20.60 -22.99 16.23
C LEU A 148 -21.56 -24.16 16.23
N GLY A 149 -22.77 -24.14 16.33
CA GLY A 149 -23.84 -25.15 16.39
C GLY A 149 -23.61 -26.55 15.77
N THR A 150 -22.44 -26.83 15.21
CA THR A 150 -22.08 -28.10 14.56
C THR A 150 -20.78 -28.64 15.15
N ASP A 151 -20.79 -29.87 15.67
CA ASP A 151 -19.59 -30.54 16.17
C ASP A 151 -18.59 -30.77 15.03
N GLY A 152 -17.30 -30.54 15.33
CA GLY A 152 -16.23 -30.68 14.35
C GLY A 152 -15.14 -29.63 14.53
N PHE A 153 -14.39 -29.39 13.47
CA PHE A 153 -13.39 -28.33 13.47
C PHE A 153 -13.54 -27.44 12.24
N VAL A 154 -13.31 -26.15 12.41
CA VAL A 154 -13.35 -25.12 11.38
C VAL A 154 -12.12 -24.25 11.49
N THR A 155 -11.62 -23.77 10.36
CA THR A 155 -10.50 -22.82 10.34
C THR A 155 -11.02 -21.39 10.43
N GLY A 156 -10.32 -20.56 11.18
CA GLY A 156 -10.60 -19.14 11.27
C GLY A 156 -9.32 -18.31 11.25
N ASN A 157 -9.47 -17.02 11.07
CA ASN A 157 -8.38 -16.06 11.08
C ASN A 157 -8.50 -15.16 12.32
N ILE A 158 -7.53 -15.22 13.22
CA ILE A 158 -7.47 -14.37 14.40
C ILE A 158 -6.82 -13.04 14.00
N VAL A 159 -7.43 -11.94 14.43
CA VAL A 159 -6.82 -10.61 14.27
C VAL A 159 -5.72 -10.46 15.32
N THR A 160 -4.49 -10.39 14.87
CA THR A 160 -3.32 -10.25 15.75
C THR A 160 -2.82 -8.83 15.88
N GLU A 161 -2.97 -8.03 14.83
CA GLU A 161 -2.52 -6.65 14.82
C GLU A 161 -3.37 -5.82 13.85
N ILE A 162 -3.61 -4.57 14.20
CA ILE A 162 -4.26 -3.59 13.29
C ILE A 162 -3.27 -2.46 13.07
N LEU A 163 -2.78 -2.37 11.83
CA LEU A 163 -1.78 -1.40 11.42
C LEU A 163 -2.39 -0.36 10.49
N SER A 164 -1.96 0.90 10.62
CA SER A 164 -2.21 1.87 9.57
C SER A 164 -1.17 1.72 8.46
N PRO A 165 -1.53 1.93 7.17
CA PRO A 165 -0.57 1.82 6.06
C PRO A 165 0.68 2.70 6.25
N LEU A 166 0.52 3.88 6.85
CA LEU A 166 1.63 4.79 7.14
C LEU A 166 2.58 4.27 8.23
N SER A 167 2.09 3.50 9.22
CA SER A 167 2.95 2.97 10.27
C SER A 167 3.99 1.97 9.73
N LEU A 168 3.71 1.35 8.57
CA LEU A 168 4.65 0.44 7.90
C LEU A 168 5.81 1.17 7.21
N LEU A 169 5.63 2.45 6.86
CA LEU A 169 6.64 3.26 6.19
C LEU A 169 7.66 3.90 7.16
N PHE A 170 7.28 4.05 8.43
CA PHE A 170 8.09 4.75 9.43
C PHE A 170 8.65 3.83 10.54
N LYS A 171 8.68 2.52 10.29
CA LYS A 171 9.22 1.52 11.22
C LYS A 171 10.71 1.26 10.98
#